data_9f2c2f6f5bab041c32be31880cd63794
#
_entry.id   9f2c2f6f5bab041c32be31880cd63794
#
_cell.length_a   1.000
_cell.length_b   1.000
_cell.length_c   1.000
_cell.angle_alpha   90.00
_cell.angle_beta   90.00
_cell.angle_gamma   90.00
#
_symmetry.space_group_name_H-M   'P 1'
#
loop_
_entity.id
_entity.type
_entity.pdbx_description
1 polymer ?
#
loop_
_entity_poly.entity_id
_entity_poly.type
_entity_poly.pdbx_seq_one_letter_code
_entity_poly.pdbx_strand_id
1 'polypeptide(L)'
;KGRTWLPMFTSAAAACADRSTSARPMADYTLQDAMELALSTEGIDGVVLDPWSHSATLDGALLNGLLHAGHTPEDPGDEKADAGKEAARKGNWAQAVECFEKAAELGSAMGLALLADCIYKGRGTRTNRAKARRMWKEAADSGEILSNIALGDDCAARGDNGRALLYYRRARANAAHMPDIEYTPQVCLRVAQTETRYTSRKKALALAAEARQGFALLAREQEPDAAQWLAEAEQLIRELTAEPPAQPAAYDMDSLQLD
;
A
#
# COMPACT_ATOMS: atom_id res chain seq x y z
N LYS A 1 22.45 -39.68 8.16
CA LYS A 1 23.11 -38.50 7.55
C LYS A 1 22.60 -37.28 8.31
N GLY A 2 23.52 -36.41 8.81
CA GLY A 2 23.14 -35.15 9.46
C GLY A 2 22.59 -34.17 8.44
N ARG A 3 21.69 -33.30 8.87
CA ARG A 3 21.16 -32.20 8.04
C ARG A 3 22.21 -31.10 7.90
N THR A 4 22.32 -30.50 6.71
CA THR A 4 23.25 -29.40 6.41
C THR A 4 22.44 -28.10 6.28
N TRP A 5 22.85 -27.08 7.03
CA TRP A 5 22.14 -25.80 7.10
C TRP A 5 23.02 -24.67 6.61
N LEU A 6 22.44 -23.72 5.86
CA LEU A 6 23.08 -22.44 5.53
C LEU A 6 22.91 -21.48 6.72
N PRO A 7 23.99 -21.10 7.42
CA PRO A 7 23.87 -20.16 8.54
C PRO A 7 23.68 -18.73 8.03
N MET A 8 22.68 -18.04 8.57
CA MET A 8 22.46 -16.61 8.39
C MET A 8 22.50 -15.89 9.73
N PHE A 9 22.93 -14.65 9.71
CA PHE A 9 23.00 -13.78 10.88
C PHE A 9 22.23 -12.50 10.64
N THR A 10 21.39 -12.12 11.58
CA THR A 10 20.58 -10.91 11.49
C THR A 10 21.38 -9.63 11.80
N SER A 11 22.60 -9.79 12.31
CA SER A 11 23.53 -8.69 12.56
C SER A 11 24.98 -9.16 12.61
N ALA A 12 25.92 -8.24 12.41
CA ALA A 12 27.35 -8.50 12.57
C ALA A 12 27.69 -8.97 14.01
N ALA A 13 26.97 -8.47 15.02
CA ALA A 13 27.15 -8.90 16.41
C ALA A 13 26.72 -10.35 16.61
N ALA A 14 25.63 -10.80 15.99
CA ALA A 14 25.20 -12.19 16.02
C ALA A 14 26.20 -13.11 15.32
N ALA A 15 26.78 -12.68 14.20
CA ALA A 15 27.81 -13.42 13.47
C ALA A 15 29.11 -13.57 14.25
N CYS A 16 29.48 -12.57 15.05
CA CYS A 16 30.70 -12.58 15.87
C CYS A 16 30.53 -13.20 17.26
N ALA A 17 29.34 -13.67 17.61
CA ALA A 17 29.06 -14.26 18.91
C ALA A 17 29.87 -15.56 19.15
N ASP A 18 30.22 -16.27 18.08
CA ASP A 18 31.15 -17.40 18.15
C ASP A 18 32.47 -17.07 17.45
N ARG A 19 33.59 -17.32 18.16
CA ARG A 19 34.95 -17.09 17.67
C ARG A 19 35.28 -17.92 16.41
N SER A 20 34.58 -19.01 16.15
CA SER A 20 34.79 -19.85 14.95
C SER A 20 34.30 -19.20 13.66
N THR A 21 33.35 -18.26 13.75
CA THR A 21 32.76 -17.54 12.60
C THR A 21 33.45 -16.23 12.31
N SER A 22 34.06 -15.57 13.30
CA SER A 22 34.68 -14.24 13.15
C SER A 22 35.85 -14.19 12.18
N ALA A 23 36.43 -15.31 11.79
CA ALA A 23 37.56 -15.42 10.84
C ALA A 23 37.11 -15.83 9.42
N ARG A 24 35.81 -16.03 9.17
CA ARG A 24 35.30 -16.47 7.87
C ARG A 24 34.78 -15.27 7.06
N PRO A 25 35.02 -15.25 5.75
CA PRO A 25 34.41 -14.23 4.91
C PRO A 25 32.88 -14.35 4.97
N MET A 26 32.20 -13.24 5.19
CA MET A 26 30.75 -13.13 5.19
C MET A 26 30.33 -12.26 4.00
N ALA A 27 29.19 -12.58 3.42
CA ALA A 27 28.56 -11.78 2.37
C ALA A 27 27.20 -11.31 2.87
N ASP A 28 26.83 -10.10 2.48
CA ASP A 28 25.52 -9.54 2.76
C ASP A 28 24.52 -10.11 1.75
N TYR A 29 23.49 -10.74 2.27
CA TYR A 29 22.36 -11.27 1.51
C TYR A 29 21.06 -10.73 2.06
N THR A 30 20.09 -10.51 1.20
CA THR A 30 18.71 -10.40 1.66
C THR A 30 18.23 -11.78 2.14
N LEU A 31 17.19 -11.82 2.97
CA LEU A 31 16.61 -13.10 3.40
C LEU A 31 16.13 -13.91 2.18
N GLN A 32 15.55 -13.24 1.18
CA GLN A 32 15.10 -13.88 -0.06
C GLN A 32 16.24 -14.52 -0.83
N ASP A 33 17.35 -13.79 -1.08
CA ASP A 33 18.51 -14.30 -1.80
C ASP A 33 19.11 -15.53 -1.11
N ALA A 34 19.14 -15.51 0.22
CA ALA A 34 19.65 -16.65 0.99
C ALA A 34 18.71 -17.87 0.97
N MET A 35 17.40 -17.62 0.95
CA MET A 35 16.41 -18.68 0.78
C MET A 35 16.52 -19.34 -0.61
N GLU A 36 16.66 -18.54 -1.66
CA GLU A 36 16.88 -19.01 -3.04
C GLU A 36 18.21 -19.78 -3.17
N LEU A 37 19.29 -19.26 -2.55
CA LEU A 37 20.59 -19.93 -2.51
C LEU A 37 20.50 -21.29 -1.81
N ALA A 38 19.82 -21.36 -0.66
CA ALA A 38 19.66 -22.60 0.08
C ALA A 38 18.86 -23.65 -0.71
N LEU A 39 17.81 -23.25 -1.43
CA LEU A 39 17.00 -24.15 -2.24
C LEU A 39 17.69 -24.59 -3.52
N SER A 40 18.55 -23.76 -4.10
CA SER A 40 19.31 -24.08 -5.34
C SER A 40 20.60 -24.85 -5.11
N THR A 41 21.10 -24.91 -3.86
CA THR A 41 22.37 -25.57 -3.54
C THR A 41 22.15 -27.03 -3.12
N GLU A 42 22.69 -27.94 -3.90
CA GLU A 42 22.61 -29.38 -3.60
C GLU A 42 23.27 -29.71 -2.25
N GLY A 43 22.57 -30.45 -1.41
CA GLY A 43 23.06 -30.90 -0.10
C GLY A 43 22.82 -29.92 1.05
N ILE A 44 22.14 -28.79 0.82
CA ILE A 44 21.65 -27.88 1.86
C ILE A 44 20.18 -28.22 2.14
N ASP A 45 19.87 -28.48 3.42
CA ASP A 45 18.51 -28.85 3.87
C ASP A 45 17.65 -27.63 4.25
N GLY A 46 18.25 -26.42 4.34
CA GLY A 46 17.57 -25.20 4.69
C GLY A 46 18.49 -24.12 5.27
N VAL A 47 17.90 -23.11 5.89
CA VAL A 47 18.57 -21.95 6.51
C VAL A 47 18.43 -22.02 8.02
N VAL A 48 19.48 -21.67 8.76
CA VAL A 48 19.42 -21.42 10.20
C VAL A 48 19.76 -19.96 10.49
N LEU A 49 18.82 -19.26 11.11
CA LEU A 49 18.99 -17.87 11.53
C LEU A 49 19.63 -17.81 12.90
N ASP A 50 20.65 -16.95 13.06
CA ASP A 50 21.36 -16.69 14.31
C ASP A 50 21.72 -17.99 15.10
N PRO A 51 22.47 -18.94 14.49
CA PRO A 51 22.70 -20.28 15.04
C PRO A 51 23.33 -20.27 16.43
N TRP A 52 23.92 -19.14 16.87
CA TRP A 52 24.66 -19.03 18.16
C TRP A 52 23.84 -18.33 19.25
N SER A 53 22.56 -18.03 18.99
CA SER A 53 21.67 -17.38 19.96
C SER A 53 20.30 -18.05 19.98
N HIS A 54 19.22 -17.29 19.84
CA HIS A 54 17.86 -17.81 19.70
C HIS A 54 17.62 -18.24 18.24
N SER A 55 18.19 -19.38 17.87
CA SER A 55 18.17 -19.83 16.49
C SER A 55 16.79 -20.27 16.02
N ALA A 56 16.44 -19.89 14.80
CA ALA A 56 15.29 -20.40 14.06
C ALA A 56 15.78 -21.20 12.84
N THR A 57 15.21 -22.37 12.58
CA THR A 57 15.51 -23.17 11.40
C THR A 57 14.35 -23.14 10.42
N LEU A 58 14.66 -22.86 9.16
CA LEU A 58 13.75 -22.86 8.04
C LEU A 58 14.17 -24.00 7.10
N ASP A 59 13.44 -25.11 7.14
CA ASP A 59 13.71 -26.23 6.24
C ASP A 59 13.25 -25.92 4.80
N GLY A 60 13.65 -26.77 3.85
CA GLY A 60 13.36 -26.56 2.43
C GLY A 60 11.87 -26.43 2.13
N ALA A 61 11.00 -27.13 2.86
CA ALA A 61 9.55 -27.00 2.66
C ALA A 61 9.02 -25.65 3.13
N LEU A 62 9.50 -25.18 4.29
CA LEU A 62 9.13 -23.88 4.83
C LEU A 62 9.73 -22.73 3.99
N LEU A 63 11.00 -22.87 3.54
CA LEU A 63 11.63 -21.91 2.64
C LEU A 63 10.85 -21.77 1.32
N ASN A 64 10.50 -22.90 0.72
CA ASN A 64 9.70 -22.92 -0.50
C ASN A 64 8.31 -22.29 -0.27
N GLY A 65 7.68 -22.61 0.85
CA GLY A 65 6.42 -21.99 1.27
C GLY A 65 6.54 -20.49 1.45
N LEU A 66 7.61 -19.99 2.08
CA LEU A 66 7.84 -18.56 2.31
C LEU A 66 8.18 -17.80 1.01
N LEU A 67 9.04 -18.38 0.14
CA LEU A 67 9.36 -17.79 -1.16
C LEU A 67 8.13 -17.68 -2.07
N HIS A 68 7.23 -18.65 -1.96
CA HIS A 68 5.99 -18.69 -2.74
C HIS A 68 4.77 -18.18 -1.96
N ALA A 69 4.93 -17.75 -0.71
CA ALA A 69 3.86 -17.12 0.06
C ALA A 69 3.42 -15.76 -0.50
N GLY A 70 4.28 -15.14 -1.34
CA GLY A 70 3.90 -14.01 -2.19
C GLY A 70 3.40 -14.42 -3.59
N HIS A 71 3.58 -15.71 -3.95
CA HIS A 71 2.96 -16.38 -5.08
C HIS A 71 1.96 -17.39 -4.52
N THR A 72 0.89 -16.91 -3.90
CA THR A 72 -0.35 -17.67 -4.02
C THR A 72 -0.55 -17.90 -5.52
N PRO A 73 -0.86 -19.14 -6.00
CA PRO A 73 -1.32 -19.30 -7.38
C PRO A 73 -2.37 -18.22 -7.55
N GLU A 74 -2.18 -17.34 -8.54
CA GLU A 74 -3.00 -16.15 -8.75
C GLU A 74 -4.44 -16.59 -8.55
N ASP A 75 -5.11 -16.00 -7.57
CA ASP A 75 -6.51 -16.33 -7.31
C ASP A 75 -7.19 -16.16 -8.66
N PRO A 76 -7.91 -17.19 -9.20
CA PRO A 76 -8.54 -17.07 -10.50
C PRO A 76 -9.37 -15.79 -10.65
N GLY A 77 -9.83 -15.26 -9.52
CA GLY A 77 -10.49 -13.98 -9.43
C GLY A 77 -9.55 -12.81 -9.70
N ASP A 78 -8.34 -12.82 -9.17
CA ASP A 78 -7.38 -11.73 -9.37
C ASP A 78 -6.83 -11.74 -10.80
N GLU A 79 -6.59 -12.91 -11.40
CA GLU A 79 -6.26 -13.04 -12.84
C GLU A 79 -7.33 -12.39 -13.72
N LYS A 80 -8.60 -12.60 -13.37
CA LYS A 80 -9.71 -11.96 -14.10
C LYS A 80 -9.78 -10.46 -13.88
N ALA A 81 -9.47 -10.00 -12.66
CA ALA A 81 -9.40 -8.58 -12.36
C ALA A 81 -8.28 -7.89 -13.18
N ASP A 82 -7.11 -8.51 -13.31
CA ASP A 82 -6.00 -7.99 -14.12
C ASP A 82 -6.33 -7.98 -15.63
N ALA A 83 -6.97 -9.01 -16.14
CA ALA A 83 -7.49 -8.99 -17.51
C ALA A 83 -8.50 -7.84 -17.73
N GLY A 84 -9.32 -7.53 -16.74
CA GLY A 84 -10.24 -6.40 -16.74
C GLY A 84 -9.52 -5.05 -16.73
N LYS A 85 -8.46 -4.89 -15.94
CA LYS A 85 -7.61 -3.68 -15.93
C LYS A 85 -6.99 -3.44 -17.30
N GLU A 86 -6.49 -4.49 -17.94
CA GLU A 86 -5.90 -4.38 -19.28
C GLU A 86 -6.94 -3.99 -20.32
N ALA A 87 -8.17 -4.55 -20.28
CA ALA A 87 -9.26 -4.12 -21.11
C ALA A 87 -9.65 -2.65 -20.90
N ALA A 88 -9.66 -2.20 -19.64
CA ALA A 88 -9.92 -0.80 -19.28
C ALA A 88 -8.84 0.15 -19.81
N ARG A 89 -7.55 -0.22 -19.73
CA ARG A 89 -6.44 0.56 -20.32
C ARG A 89 -6.61 0.76 -21.82
N LYS A 90 -7.13 -0.25 -22.52
CA LYS A 90 -7.46 -0.18 -23.96
C LYS A 90 -8.77 0.57 -24.28
N GLY A 91 -9.46 1.06 -23.25
CA GLY A 91 -10.75 1.75 -23.39
C GLY A 91 -11.95 0.84 -23.60
N ASN A 92 -11.75 -0.47 -23.57
CA ASN A 92 -12.82 -1.45 -23.75
C ASN A 92 -13.55 -1.73 -22.42
N TRP A 93 -14.33 -0.74 -22.00
CA TRP A 93 -15.03 -0.76 -20.71
C TRP A 93 -16.09 -1.86 -20.61
N ALA A 94 -16.71 -2.26 -21.71
CA ALA A 94 -17.69 -3.36 -21.69
C ALA A 94 -17.00 -4.68 -21.32
N GLN A 95 -15.87 -5.00 -21.97
CA GLN A 95 -15.08 -6.18 -21.66
C GLN A 95 -14.48 -6.11 -20.24
N ALA A 96 -14.03 -4.92 -19.80
CA ALA A 96 -13.53 -4.72 -18.45
C ALA A 96 -14.59 -5.07 -17.40
N VAL A 97 -15.81 -4.61 -17.57
CA VAL A 97 -16.94 -4.93 -16.67
C VAL A 97 -17.21 -6.44 -16.64
N GLU A 98 -17.24 -7.13 -17.77
CA GLU A 98 -17.43 -8.59 -17.81
C GLU A 98 -16.30 -9.33 -17.04
N CYS A 99 -15.07 -8.89 -17.18
CA CYS A 99 -13.93 -9.45 -16.46
C CYS A 99 -14.05 -9.20 -14.96
N PHE A 100 -14.42 -7.98 -14.54
CA PHE A 100 -14.60 -7.64 -13.13
C PHE A 100 -15.80 -8.35 -12.50
N GLU A 101 -16.89 -8.59 -13.25
CA GLU A 101 -18.01 -9.41 -12.78
C GLU A 101 -17.56 -10.84 -12.49
N LYS A 102 -16.83 -11.45 -13.42
CA LYS A 102 -16.26 -12.80 -13.22
C LYS A 102 -15.26 -12.83 -12.06
N ALA A 103 -14.43 -11.81 -11.92
CA ALA A 103 -13.50 -11.70 -10.80
C ALA A 103 -14.24 -11.66 -9.45
N ALA A 104 -15.30 -10.85 -9.36
CA ALA A 104 -16.12 -10.74 -8.16
C ALA A 104 -16.89 -12.05 -7.86
N GLU A 105 -17.41 -12.74 -8.87
CA GLU A 105 -18.05 -14.06 -8.73
C GLU A 105 -17.07 -15.12 -8.20
N LEU A 106 -15.78 -15.01 -8.54
CA LEU A 106 -14.71 -15.87 -8.06
C LEU A 106 -14.19 -15.45 -6.66
N GLY A 107 -14.74 -14.39 -6.07
CA GLY A 107 -14.41 -13.95 -4.72
C GLY A 107 -13.31 -12.87 -4.64
N SER A 108 -12.78 -12.36 -5.77
CA SER A 108 -11.79 -11.29 -5.75
C SER A 108 -12.39 -9.98 -5.21
N ALA A 109 -11.86 -9.53 -4.06
CA ALA A 109 -12.23 -8.24 -3.47
C ALA A 109 -11.80 -7.07 -4.38
N MET A 110 -10.67 -7.20 -5.07
CA MET A 110 -10.19 -6.22 -6.06
C MET A 110 -11.14 -6.19 -7.27
N GLY A 111 -11.56 -7.34 -7.80
CA GLY A 111 -12.55 -7.42 -8.88
C GLY A 111 -13.87 -6.74 -8.49
N LEU A 112 -14.35 -6.97 -7.27
CA LEU A 112 -15.54 -6.33 -6.73
C LEU A 112 -15.39 -4.80 -6.63
N ALA A 113 -14.22 -4.33 -6.19
CA ALA A 113 -13.89 -2.90 -6.08
C ALA A 113 -13.87 -2.21 -7.45
N LEU A 114 -13.23 -2.82 -8.45
CA LEU A 114 -13.12 -2.30 -9.81
C LEU A 114 -14.46 -2.29 -10.53
N LEU A 115 -15.29 -3.33 -10.34
CA LEU A 115 -16.67 -3.36 -10.83
C LEU A 115 -17.50 -2.24 -10.22
N ALA A 116 -17.35 -2.01 -8.93
CA ALA A 116 -18.04 -0.92 -8.23
C ALA A 116 -17.64 0.46 -8.78
N ASP A 117 -16.35 0.66 -9.10
CA ASP A 117 -15.88 1.89 -9.75
C ASP A 117 -16.52 2.11 -11.13
N CYS A 118 -16.58 1.05 -11.93
CA CYS A 118 -17.26 1.09 -13.23
C CYS A 118 -18.76 1.46 -13.09
N ILE A 119 -19.46 0.86 -12.12
CA ILE A 119 -20.88 1.16 -11.85
C ILE A 119 -21.04 2.60 -11.30
N TYR A 120 -20.13 3.07 -10.45
CA TYR A 120 -20.19 4.43 -9.89
C TYR A 120 -20.02 5.50 -10.98
N LYS A 121 -19.07 5.29 -11.88
CA LYS A 121 -18.72 6.22 -12.99
C LYS A 121 -19.56 6.01 -14.25
N GLY A 122 -20.28 4.90 -14.38
CA GLY A 122 -21.04 4.55 -15.58
C GLY A 122 -20.15 4.14 -16.75
N ARG A 123 -18.98 3.54 -16.47
CA ARG A 123 -18.04 3.05 -17.50
C ARG A 123 -18.38 1.62 -17.88
N GLY A 124 -18.79 1.39 -19.13
CA GLY A 124 -19.21 0.07 -19.64
C GLY A 124 -20.52 -0.46 -19.06
N THR A 125 -21.14 0.23 -18.13
CA THR A 125 -22.39 -0.15 -17.47
C THR A 125 -23.21 1.06 -17.04
N ARG A 126 -24.46 0.85 -16.62
CA ARG A 126 -25.31 1.92 -16.10
C ARG A 126 -24.82 2.41 -14.73
N THR A 127 -24.81 3.74 -14.54
CA THR A 127 -24.47 4.35 -13.25
C THR A 127 -25.47 3.95 -12.17
N ASN A 128 -24.96 3.42 -11.06
CA ASN A 128 -25.72 3.16 -9.84
C ASN A 128 -24.85 3.38 -8.61
N ARG A 129 -24.77 4.61 -8.14
CA ARG A 129 -23.91 4.98 -7.01
C ARG A 129 -24.27 4.28 -5.71
N ALA A 130 -25.57 3.96 -5.48
CA ALA A 130 -25.99 3.26 -4.28
C ALA A 130 -25.52 1.79 -4.28
N LYS A 131 -25.59 1.11 -5.44
CA LYS A 131 -25.04 -0.25 -5.61
C LYS A 131 -23.53 -0.23 -5.45
N ALA A 132 -22.82 0.68 -6.11
CA ALA A 132 -21.37 0.80 -6.04
C ALA A 132 -20.87 0.99 -4.59
N ARG A 133 -21.51 1.87 -3.80
CA ARG A 133 -21.14 2.05 -2.38
C ARG A 133 -21.31 0.79 -1.54
N ARG A 134 -22.33 -0.02 -1.80
CA ARG A 134 -22.50 -1.31 -1.09
C ARG A 134 -21.39 -2.29 -1.45
N MET A 135 -21.05 -2.37 -2.73
CA MET A 135 -19.97 -3.23 -3.23
C MET A 135 -18.61 -2.79 -2.68
N TRP A 136 -18.30 -1.48 -2.68
CA TRP A 136 -17.09 -0.97 -2.04
C TRP A 136 -17.05 -1.29 -0.54
N LYS A 137 -18.20 -1.20 0.16
CA LYS A 137 -18.22 -1.53 1.58
C LYS A 137 -17.90 -3.01 1.82
N GLU A 138 -18.48 -3.89 1.02
CA GLU A 138 -18.22 -5.33 1.06
C GLU A 138 -16.74 -5.63 0.80
N ALA A 139 -16.16 -5.09 -0.26
CA ALA A 139 -14.73 -5.25 -0.56
C ALA A 139 -13.82 -4.63 0.52
N ALA A 140 -14.18 -3.46 1.05
CA ALA A 140 -13.44 -2.82 2.13
C ALA A 140 -13.45 -3.64 3.44
N ASP A 141 -14.55 -4.35 3.71
CA ASP A 141 -14.64 -5.24 4.87
C ASP A 141 -13.72 -6.47 4.74
N SER A 142 -13.37 -6.86 3.51
CA SER A 142 -12.32 -7.85 3.20
C SER A 142 -10.89 -7.26 3.19
N GLY A 143 -10.73 -5.98 3.52
CA GLY A 143 -9.42 -5.33 3.60
C GLY A 143 -8.96 -4.66 2.31
N GLU A 144 -9.79 -4.67 1.25
CA GLU A 144 -9.40 -4.13 -0.05
C GLU A 144 -9.16 -2.61 0.02
N ILE A 145 -8.01 -2.17 -0.53
CA ILE A 145 -7.48 -0.81 -0.36
C ILE A 145 -8.22 0.19 -1.23
N LEU A 146 -8.44 -0.11 -2.52
CA LEU A 146 -9.12 0.78 -3.46
C LEU A 146 -10.54 1.10 -3.00
N SER A 147 -11.23 0.14 -2.42
CA SER A 147 -12.58 0.33 -1.88
C SER A 147 -12.60 1.30 -0.71
N ASN A 148 -11.61 1.21 0.17
CA ASN A 148 -11.45 2.19 1.26
C ASN A 148 -11.13 3.59 0.72
N ILE A 149 -10.28 3.70 -0.31
CA ILE A 149 -10.00 4.99 -0.98
C ILE A 149 -11.28 5.56 -1.60
N ALA A 150 -12.00 4.75 -2.38
CA ALA A 150 -13.23 5.17 -3.07
C ALA A 150 -14.34 5.61 -2.10
N LEU A 151 -14.53 4.88 -0.98
CA LEU A 151 -15.46 5.27 0.08
C LEU A 151 -15.03 6.57 0.76
N GLY A 152 -13.73 6.76 0.96
CA GLY A 152 -13.16 8.00 1.48
C GLY A 152 -13.44 9.17 0.54
N ASP A 153 -13.15 9.01 -0.75
CA ASP A 153 -13.40 10.03 -1.78
C ASP A 153 -14.89 10.37 -1.90
N ASP A 154 -15.79 9.38 -1.86
CA ASP A 154 -17.24 9.61 -1.86
C ASP A 154 -17.71 10.35 -0.60
N CYS A 155 -17.15 10.07 0.57
CA CYS A 155 -17.42 10.80 1.80
C CYS A 155 -16.90 12.25 1.72
N ALA A 156 -15.68 12.45 1.25
CA ALA A 156 -15.08 13.78 1.06
C ALA A 156 -15.89 14.63 0.08
N ALA A 157 -16.32 14.06 -1.03
CA ALA A 157 -17.16 14.73 -2.02
C ALA A 157 -18.51 15.20 -1.45
N ARG A 158 -19.01 14.52 -0.42
CA ARG A 158 -20.24 14.91 0.31
C ARG A 158 -19.98 15.82 1.51
N GLY A 159 -18.73 16.24 1.72
CA GLY A 159 -18.31 17.08 2.84
C GLY A 159 -18.13 16.34 4.17
N ASP A 160 -18.29 15.02 4.21
CA ASP A 160 -18.09 14.19 5.40
C ASP A 160 -16.61 13.81 5.56
N ASN A 161 -15.80 14.83 5.84
CA ASN A 161 -14.34 14.67 5.95
C ASN A 161 -13.93 13.78 7.15
N GLY A 162 -14.77 13.69 8.19
CA GLY A 162 -14.51 12.82 9.33
C GLY A 162 -14.54 11.35 8.94
N ARG A 163 -15.58 10.91 8.21
CA ARG A 163 -15.65 9.54 7.68
C ARG A 163 -14.64 9.30 6.58
N ALA A 164 -14.38 10.29 5.71
CA ALA A 164 -13.34 10.17 4.70
C ALA A 164 -11.98 9.83 5.33
N LEU A 165 -11.59 10.55 6.39
CA LEU A 165 -10.34 10.30 7.11
C LEU A 165 -10.30 8.89 7.72
N LEU A 166 -11.41 8.37 8.25
CA LEU A 166 -11.45 7.01 8.79
C LEU A 166 -11.18 5.96 7.69
N TYR A 167 -11.81 6.09 6.53
CA TYR A 167 -11.58 5.19 5.40
C TYR A 167 -10.15 5.29 4.86
N TYR A 168 -9.60 6.48 4.70
CA TYR A 168 -8.21 6.64 4.25
C TYR A 168 -7.20 6.08 5.24
N ARG A 169 -7.42 6.24 6.55
CA ARG A 169 -6.55 5.62 7.57
C ARG A 169 -6.64 4.11 7.54
N ARG A 170 -7.83 3.55 7.30
CA ARG A 170 -8.01 2.10 7.13
C ARG A 170 -7.28 1.60 5.88
N ALA A 171 -7.40 2.31 4.75
CA ALA A 171 -6.65 2.01 3.53
C ALA A 171 -5.14 2.03 3.79
N ARG A 172 -4.62 3.03 4.53
CA ARG A 172 -3.21 3.11 4.88
C ARG A 172 -2.74 1.97 5.78
N ALA A 173 -3.55 1.59 6.75
CA ALA A 173 -3.22 0.46 7.62
C ALA A 173 -3.15 -0.85 6.83
N ASN A 174 -4.08 -1.06 5.88
CA ASN A 174 -4.08 -2.24 5.02
C ASN A 174 -2.88 -2.23 4.06
N ALA A 175 -2.57 -1.09 3.44
CA ALA A 175 -1.42 -0.94 2.54
C ALA A 175 -0.07 -1.21 3.24
N ALA A 176 0.05 -0.92 4.53
CA ALA A 176 1.28 -1.18 5.28
C ALA A 176 1.61 -2.68 5.43
N HIS A 177 0.65 -3.56 5.21
CA HIS A 177 0.82 -5.02 5.27
C HIS A 177 0.95 -5.67 3.89
N MET A 178 0.90 -4.88 2.82
CA MET A 178 1.02 -5.37 1.44
C MET A 178 2.32 -4.86 0.81
N PRO A 179 3.06 -5.71 0.09
CA PRO A 179 4.29 -5.30 -0.58
C PRO A 179 4.02 -4.37 -1.78
N ASP A 180 2.76 -4.18 -2.16
CA ASP A 180 2.38 -3.41 -3.34
C ASP A 180 2.47 -1.91 -3.06
N ILE A 181 3.43 -1.25 -3.72
CA ILE A 181 3.75 0.17 -3.53
C ILE A 181 2.73 1.08 -4.23
N GLU A 182 1.96 0.54 -5.19
CA GLU A 182 1.13 1.33 -6.13
C GLU A 182 0.11 2.24 -5.42
N TYR A 183 -0.56 1.75 -4.38
CA TYR A 183 -1.62 2.52 -3.70
C TYR A 183 -1.14 3.33 -2.48
N THR A 184 0.04 3.02 -1.94
CA THR A 184 0.56 3.67 -0.74
C THR A 184 0.71 5.19 -0.92
N PRO A 185 1.28 5.71 -2.03
CA PRO A 185 1.40 7.14 -2.24
C PRO A 185 0.05 7.86 -2.31
N GLN A 186 -0.95 7.26 -2.97
CA GLN A 186 -2.30 7.82 -3.09
C GLN A 186 -2.96 7.95 -1.72
N VAL A 187 -2.88 6.89 -0.92
CA VAL A 187 -3.43 6.88 0.44
C VAL A 187 -2.76 7.93 1.31
N CYS A 188 -1.43 8.03 1.27
CA CYS A 188 -0.67 9.04 2.01
C CYS A 188 -1.09 10.47 1.62
N LEU A 189 -1.27 10.73 0.33
CA LEU A 189 -1.75 12.03 -0.16
C LEU A 189 -3.16 12.34 0.35
N ARG A 190 -4.11 11.40 0.25
CA ARG A 190 -5.49 11.58 0.73
C ARG A 190 -5.55 11.82 2.25
N VAL A 191 -4.79 11.07 3.01
CA VAL A 191 -4.67 11.29 4.48
C VAL A 191 -4.10 12.68 4.74
N ALA A 192 -3.01 13.07 4.08
CA ALA A 192 -2.39 14.38 4.24
C ALA A 192 -3.36 15.53 3.94
N GLN A 193 -4.07 15.48 2.83
CA GLN A 193 -5.07 16.47 2.41
C GLN A 193 -6.21 16.62 3.43
N THR A 194 -6.62 15.50 4.04
CA THR A 194 -7.75 15.48 4.97
C THR A 194 -7.29 15.84 6.39
N GLU A 195 -6.12 15.40 6.81
CA GLU A 195 -5.58 15.69 8.16
C GLU A 195 -5.24 17.16 8.39
N THR A 196 -4.94 17.95 7.34
CA THR A 196 -4.70 19.40 7.47
C THR A 196 -5.82 20.15 8.19
N ARG A 197 -7.04 19.61 8.12
CA ARG A 197 -8.23 20.21 8.74
C ARG A 197 -8.45 19.78 10.21
N TYR A 198 -7.86 18.64 10.63
CA TYR A 198 -8.19 17.99 11.91
C TYR A 198 -7.00 17.71 12.81
N THR A 199 -5.76 17.74 12.29
CA THR A 199 -4.58 17.32 13.04
C THR A 199 -3.35 18.21 12.76
N SER A 200 -2.21 17.73 13.18
CA SER A 200 -0.95 18.44 13.09
C SER A 200 -0.48 18.64 11.67
N ARG A 201 -0.26 19.90 11.25
CA ARG A 201 0.39 20.31 10.00
C ARG A 201 1.70 19.55 9.75
N LYS A 202 2.45 19.24 10.81
CA LYS A 202 3.70 18.46 10.74
C LYS A 202 3.46 17.04 10.26
N LYS A 203 2.37 16.37 10.70
CA LYS A 203 2.01 15.02 10.24
C LYS A 203 1.56 15.03 8.79
N ALA A 204 0.73 16.00 8.40
CA ALA A 204 0.29 16.15 7.02
C ALA A 204 1.49 16.39 6.08
N LEU A 205 2.46 17.21 6.49
CA LEU A 205 3.67 17.46 5.71
C LEU A 205 4.51 16.19 5.53
N ALA A 206 4.67 15.38 6.58
CA ALA A 206 5.42 14.12 6.50
C ALA A 206 4.75 13.14 5.53
N LEU A 207 3.41 13.00 5.58
CA LEU A 207 2.64 12.16 4.68
C LEU A 207 2.66 12.65 3.22
N ALA A 208 2.59 13.96 3.01
CA ALA A 208 2.71 14.54 1.67
C ALA A 208 4.11 14.32 1.07
N ALA A 209 5.17 14.36 1.91
CA ALA A 209 6.52 14.07 1.48
C ALA A 209 6.70 12.57 1.12
N GLU A 210 6.11 11.67 1.91
CA GLU A 210 6.06 10.22 1.61
C GLU A 210 5.34 9.96 0.27
N ALA A 211 4.16 10.56 0.09
CA ALA A 211 3.39 10.46 -1.16
C ALA A 211 4.20 10.96 -2.37
N ARG A 212 4.87 12.12 -2.24
CA ARG A 212 5.72 12.67 -3.30
C ARG A 212 6.83 11.70 -3.72
N GLN A 213 7.49 11.04 -2.76
CA GLN A 213 8.55 10.08 -3.06
C GLN A 213 8.01 8.88 -3.85
N GLY A 214 6.88 8.32 -3.43
CA GLY A 214 6.24 7.20 -4.14
C GLY A 214 5.79 7.59 -5.55
N PHE A 215 5.12 8.73 -5.71
CA PHE A 215 4.70 9.20 -7.04
C PHE A 215 5.88 9.53 -7.96
N ALA A 216 7.03 9.98 -7.42
CA ALA A 216 8.21 10.20 -8.21
C ALA A 216 8.81 8.88 -8.76
N LEU A 217 8.66 7.78 -8.05
CA LEU A 217 9.04 6.44 -8.54
C LEU A 217 8.07 5.98 -9.63
N LEU A 218 6.77 6.01 -9.37
CA LEU A 218 5.73 5.62 -10.33
C LEU A 218 5.80 6.45 -11.63
N ALA A 219 6.12 7.73 -11.53
CA ALA A 219 6.30 8.58 -12.71
C ALA A 219 7.53 8.18 -13.57
N ARG A 220 8.59 7.66 -12.95
CA ARG A 220 9.74 7.09 -13.69
C ARG A 220 9.37 5.78 -14.40
N GLU A 221 8.48 5.00 -13.84
CA GLU A 221 7.94 3.77 -14.41
C GLU A 221 6.84 4.04 -15.44
N GLN A 222 6.56 5.32 -15.72
CA GLN A 222 5.56 5.78 -16.68
C GLN A 222 4.12 5.31 -16.34
N GLU A 223 3.84 5.13 -15.04
CA GLU A 223 2.47 4.82 -14.61
C GLU A 223 1.51 5.96 -14.95
N PRO A 224 0.31 5.64 -15.46
CA PRO A 224 -0.71 6.62 -15.78
C PRO A 224 -1.03 7.50 -14.57
N ASP A 225 -1.25 8.78 -14.79
CA ASP A 225 -1.63 9.78 -13.79
C ASP A 225 -0.57 10.06 -12.68
N ALA A 226 0.53 9.32 -12.61
CA ALA A 226 1.56 9.50 -11.58
C ALA A 226 2.15 10.92 -11.58
N ALA A 227 2.36 11.50 -12.76
CA ALA A 227 2.86 12.86 -12.90
C ALA A 227 1.87 13.91 -12.34
N GLN A 228 0.57 13.69 -12.53
CA GLN A 228 -0.48 14.55 -11.96
C GLN A 228 -0.49 14.46 -10.45
N TRP A 229 -0.48 13.25 -9.89
CA TRP A 229 -0.47 13.04 -8.44
C TRP A 229 0.80 13.57 -7.78
N LEU A 230 1.94 13.48 -8.48
CA LEU A 230 3.20 14.09 -8.03
C LEU A 230 3.04 15.61 -7.90
N ALA A 231 2.46 16.26 -8.90
CA ALA A 231 2.21 17.70 -8.88
C ALA A 231 1.22 18.10 -7.75
N GLU A 232 0.20 17.30 -7.49
CA GLU A 232 -0.73 17.51 -6.36
C GLU A 232 -0.03 17.39 -5.01
N ALA A 233 0.85 16.39 -4.83
CA ALA A 233 1.63 16.23 -3.60
C ALA A 233 2.59 17.41 -3.37
N GLU A 234 3.27 17.86 -4.43
CA GLU A 234 4.15 19.03 -4.37
C GLU A 234 3.39 20.32 -4.05
N GLN A 235 2.20 20.48 -4.62
CA GLN A 235 1.34 21.62 -4.32
C GLN A 235 0.94 21.63 -2.84
N LEU A 236 0.50 20.49 -2.32
CA LEU A 236 0.16 20.35 -0.91
C LEU A 236 1.36 20.65 0.01
N ILE A 237 2.56 20.20 -0.35
CA ILE A 237 3.78 20.52 0.40
C ILE A 237 4.03 22.02 0.42
N ARG A 238 3.90 22.72 -0.73
CA ARG A 238 4.02 24.19 -0.80
C ARG A 238 3.03 24.89 0.11
N GLU A 239 1.77 24.47 0.08
CA GLU A 239 0.70 25.03 0.94
C GLU A 239 0.96 24.79 2.43
N LEU A 240 1.50 23.61 2.76
CA LEU A 240 1.86 23.25 4.13
C LEU A 240 3.17 23.90 4.62
N THR A 241 4.02 24.36 3.73
CA THR A 241 5.27 25.06 4.09
C THR A 241 5.12 26.57 4.07
N ALA A 242 4.16 27.11 3.32
CA ALA A 242 3.84 28.52 3.31
C ALA A 242 3.47 29.00 4.75
N GLU A 243 3.92 30.17 5.15
CA GLU A 243 3.50 30.76 6.43
C GLU A 243 1.96 30.88 6.46
N PRO A 244 1.30 30.50 7.57
CA PRO A 244 -0.12 30.76 7.71
C PRO A 244 -0.35 32.26 7.51
N PRO A 245 -1.43 32.68 6.78
CA PRO A 245 -1.77 34.08 6.67
C PRO A 245 -1.82 34.64 8.10
N ALA A 246 -1.18 35.81 8.30
CA ALA A 246 -1.15 36.47 9.59
C ALA A 246 -2.60 36.47 10.13
N GLN A 247 -2.78 35.89 11.32
CA GLN A 247 -4.08 35.95 11.98
C GLN A 247 -4.45 37.42 12.03
N PRO A 248 -5.68 37.83 11.61
CA PRO A 248 -6.11 39.19 11.83
C PRO A 248 -5.90 39.48 13.32
N ALA A 249 -5.22 40.57 13.60
CA ALA A 249 -4.88 40.97 14.96
C ALA A 249 -6.09 40.72 15.85
N ALA A 250 -5.88 39.98 16.94
CA ALA A 250 -6.95 39.67 17.87
C ALA A 250 -7.68 41.00 18.17
N TYR A 251 -8.99 40.99 17.92
CA TYR A 251 -9.80 42.18 18.23
C TYR A 251 -9.51 42.52 19.66
N ASP A 252 -8.91 43.73 19.84
CA ASP A 252 -8.62 44.26 21.16
C ASP A 252 -9.98 44.65 21.78
N MET A 253 -10.52 43.73 22.57
CA MET A 253 -11.80 43.88 23.25
C MET A 253 -11.75 45.01 24.30
N ASP A 254 -10.54 45.51 24.67
CA ASP A 254 -10.36 46.60 25.59
C ASP A 254 -10.53 47.99 24.94
N SER A 255 -10.63 48.01 23.57
CA SER A 255 -10.88 49.28 22.84
C SER A 255 -12.34 49.62 22.65
N LEU A 256 -13.28 48.77 23.06
CA LEU A 256 -14.72 49.08 23.05
C LEU A 256 -15.09 49.87 24.30
N GLN A 257 -14.85 51.16 24.28
CA GLN A 257 -15.50 52.10 25.21
C GLN A 257 -16.99 52.19 24.79
N LEU A 258 -17.85 51.73 25.72
CA LEU A 258 -19.29 52.00 25.64
C LEU A 258 -19.51 53.48 26.07
N ASP A 259 -19.88 54.32 25.09
CA ASP A 259 -20.46 55.63 25.36
C ASP A 259 -21.92 55.49 25.84
#